data_ba9f2472147a36158a361de39d42d5c8
#
_entry.id   ba9f2472147a36158a361de39d42d5c8
#
_cell.length_a   1.000
_cell.length_b   1.000
_cell.length_c   1.000
_cell.angle_alpha   90.00
_cell.angle_beta   90.00
_cell.angle_gamma   90.00
#
_symmetry.space_group_name_H-M   'P 1'
#
loop_
_entity.id
_entity.type
_entity.pdbx_description
1 polymer ?
#
loop_
_entity_poly.entity_id
_entity_poly.type
_entity_poly.pdbx_seq_one_letter_code
_entity_poly.pdbx_strand_id
1 'polypeptide(L)'
;MVCGFFFLMIRRPPRSTLFPYTTLFRSKVFYAKELKQLIIQGQGELHLSLVKWRLKHLYKLVIDYKQPKISYRETIRTSALANYQHKKQSGGAGQFGEVYIKIEPFKEGMAEPTDYKVRKKEEVELDWGGKLVFYNCIVGGVIDERYIPAVQKGILELMN
;
A
#
# COMPACT_ATOMS: atom_id res chain seq x y z
N MET A 1 3.13 -14.60 -19.34
CA MET A 1 3.58 -13.26 -18.90
C MET A 1 2.46 -12.28 -19.25
N VAL A 2 1.75 -11.75 -18.26
CA VAL A 2 0.61 -10.86 -18.50
C VAL A 2 1.13 -9.43 -18.47
N CYS A 3 1.07 -8.75 -19.60
CA CYS A 3 1.48 -7.35 -19.73
C CYS A 3 0.23 -6.48 -19.67
N GLY A 4 0.10 -5.67 -18.65
CA GLY A 4 -1.07 -4.80 -18.47
C GLY A 4 -0.76 -3.34 -18.83
N PHE A 5 -1.74 -2.64 -19.35
CA PHE A 5 -1.68 -1.26 -19.79
C PHE A 5 -2.23 -0.31 -18.74
N PHE A 6 -1.52 0.75 -18.44
CA PHE A 6 -2.06 1.89 -17.70
C PHE A 6 -1.93 3.17 -18.54
N PHE A 7 -3.05 3.81 -18.85
CA PHE A 7 -3.10 5.10 -19.51
C PHE A 7 -3.16 6.20 -18.46
N LEU A 8 -2.02 6.74 -18.06
CA LEU A 8 -1.98 7.94 -17.25
C LEU A 8 -1.72 9.14 -18.16
N MET A 9 -2.73 9.97 -18.37
CA MET A 9 -2.61 11.22 -19.10
C MET A 9 -1.85 12.24 -18.23
N ILE A 10 -0.53 12.22 -18.31
CA ILE A 10 0.31 13.22 -17.64
C ILE A 10 0.19 14.54 -18.43
N ARG A 11 -0.22 15.61 -17.74
CA ARG A 11 -0.16 16.98 -18.29
C ARG A 11 1.18 17.22 -18.99
N ARG A 12 1.11 17.78 -20.20
CA ARG A 12 2.28 18.09 -21.03
C ARG A 12 3.33 18.82 -20.18
N PRO A 13 4.58 18.34 -20.13
CA PRO A 13 5.68 19.15 -19.62
C PRO A 13 5.89 20.36 -20.54
N PRO A 14 6.40 21.49 -20.04
CA PRO A 14 6.67 22.66 -20.87
C PRO A 14 7.56 22.27 -22.03
N ARG A 15 7.25 22.82 -23.22
CA ARG A 15 7.99 22.60 -24.46
C ARG A 15 9.46 23.03 -24.28
N SER A 16 10.33 22.09 -24.02
CA SER A 16 11.75 22.28 -24.32
C SER A 16 11.98 21.83 -25.76
N THR A 17 12.19 22.77 -26.63
CA THR A 17 12.29 22.65 -28.09
C THR A 17 13.62 22.09 -28.60
N LEU A 18 14.42 21.40 -27.80
CA LEU A 18 15.79 21.13 -28.18
C LEU A 18 16.16 19.72 -28.62
N PHE A 19 15.33 18.68 -28.44
CA PHE A 19 15.66 17.35 -29.01
C PHE A 19 14.41 16.50 -29.33
N PRO A 20 14.05 16.36 -30.61
CA PRO A 20 12.90 15.51 -31.02
C PRO A 20 13.15 13.99 -30.87
N TYR A 21 14.38 13.57 -30.60
CA TYR A 21 14.74 12.14 -30.52
C TYR A 21 14.64 11.52 -29.12
N THR A 22 14.51 12.31 -28.08
CA THR A 22 14.41 11.81 -26.70
C THR A 22 13.02 11.33 -26.29
N THR A 23 12.01 11.61 -27.09
CA THR A 23 10.63 11.17 -26.84
C THR A 23 10.40 9.68 -27.00
N LEU A 24 11.26 8.98 -27.74
CA LEU A 24 11.14 7.53 -27.99
C LEU A 24 11.52 6.66 -26.77
N PHE A 25 12.15 7.23 -25.74
CA PHE A 25 12.65 6.49 -24.58
C PHE A 25 11.93 6.80 -23.28
N ARG A 26 10.78 7.46 -23.32
CA ARG A 26 9.97 7.74 -22.12
C ARG A 26 8.96 6.66 -21.74
N SER A 27 9.15 5.45 -22.25
CA SER A 27 8.40 4.31 -21.75
C SER A 27 9.02 3.85 -20.43
N LYS A 28 8.18 3.62 -19.43
CA LYS A 28 8.58 3.01 -18.15
C LYS A 28 8.04 1.59 -18.11
N VAL A 29 8.86 0.66 -17.67
CA VAL A 29 8.46 -0.73 -17.44
C VAL A 29 8.71 -1.03 -15.98
N PHE A 30 7.69 -1.50 -15.27
CA PHE A 30 7.82 -1.90 -13.89
C PHE A 30 6.95 -3.13 -13.58
N TYR A 31 7.38 -3.87 -12.60
CA TYR A 31 6.68 -5.07 -12.16
C TYR A 31 5.86 -4.76 -10.90
N ALA A 32 4.53 -4.85 -11.01
CA ALA A 32 3.62 -4.73 -9.90
C ALA A 32 3.59 -6.05 -9.12
N LYS A 33 4.28 -6.09 -7.98
CA LYS A 33 4.44 -7.31 -7.15
C LYS A 33 3.11 -7.86 -6.65
N GLU A 34 2.21 -6.98 -6.22
CA GLU A 34 0.91 -7.34 -5.64
C GLU A 34 0.05 -8.17 -6.60
N LEU A 35 -0.04 -7.74 -7.84
CA LEU A 35 -0.87 -8.38 -8.87
C LEU A 35 -0.07 -9.28 -9.82
N LYS A 36 1.24 -9.45 -9.57
CA LYS A 36 2.17 -10.24 -10.38
C LYS A 36 2.07 -9.92 -11.88
N GLN A 37 2.02 -8.63 -12.22
CA GLN A 37 1.88 -8.17 -13.61
C GLN A 37 3.01 -7.21 -13.99
N LEU A 38 3.46 -7.32 -15.25
CA LEU A 38 4.41 -6.41 -15.83
C LEU A 38 3.63 -5.28 -16.52
N ILE A 39 3.88 -4.04 -16.11
CA ILE A 39 3.19 -2.86 -16.62
C ILE A 39 4.14 -2.05 -17.48
N ILE A 40 3.67 -1.69 -18.67
CA ILE A 40 4.37 -0.76 -19.56
C ILE A 40 3.58 0.54 -19.60
N GLN A 41 4.26 1.63 -19.29
CA GLN A 41 3.73 2.98 -19.30
C GLN A 41 4.27 3.74 -20.49
N GLY A 42 3.41 4.36 -21.28
CA GLY A 42 3.77 5.18 -22.44
C GLY A 42 3.02 6.51 -22.44
N GLN A 43 3.41 7.40 -23.35
CA GLN A 43 2.79 8.73 -23.50
C GLN A 43 1.46 8.72 -24.26
N GLY A 44 1.12 7.61 -24.91
CA GLY A 44 -0.08 7.44 -25.68
C GLY A 44 -0.12 6.11 -26.41
N GLU A 45 -1.25 5.83 -27.05
CA GLU A 45 -1.49 4.58 -27.77
C GLU A 45 -0.49 4.34 -28.88
N LEU A 46 -0.18 5.36 -29.67
CA LEU A 46 0.82 5.29 -30.74
C LEU A 46 2.20 4.89 -30.21
N HIS A 47 2.61 5.45 -29.07
CA HIS A 47 3.89 5.12 -28.44
C HIS A 47 3.94 3.65 -28.03
N LEU A 48 2.87 3.14 -27.45
CA LEU A 48 2.79 1.75 -27.03
C LEU A 48 2.73 0.80 -28.22
N SER A 49 2.03 1.18 -29.28
CA SER A 49 2.00 0.43 -30.57
C SER A 49 3.40 0.36 -31.19
N LEU A 50 4.18 1.44 -31.13
CA LEU A 50 5.57 1.46 -31.59
C LEU A 50 6.46 0.53 -30.76
N VAL A 51 6.28 0.50 -29.45
CA VAL A 51 6.99 -0.44 -28.57
C VAL A 51 6.67 -1.88 -28.94
N LYS A 52 5.38 -2.21 -29.14
CA LYS A 52 4.93 -3.54 -29.59
C LYS A 52 5.56 -3.93 -30.94
N TRP A 53 5.54 -2.99 -31.88
CA TRP A 53 6.14 -3.21 -33.20
C TRP A 53 7.64 -3.51 -33.10
N ARG A 54 8.39 -2.73 -32.31
CA ARG A 54 9.83 -2.95 -32.09
C ARG A 54 10.12 -4.31 -31.46
N LEU A 55 9.38 -4.69 -30.42
CA LEU A 55 9.55 -5.98 -29.76
C LEU A 55 9.32 -7.13 -30.75
N LYS A 56 8.31 -7.02 -31.62
CA LYS A 56 8.04 -8.03 -32.65
C LYS A 56 9.11 -8.10 -33.75
N HIS A 57 9.54 -6.94 -34.29
CA HIS A 57 10.40 -6.92 -35.46
C HIS A 57 11.90 -7.02 -35.13
N LEU A 58 12.35 -6.34 -34.08
CA LEU A 58 13.76 -6.34 -33.67
C LEU A 58 14.11 -7.52 -32.77
N TYR A 59 13.26 -7.81 -31.80
CA TYR A 59 13.55 -8.82 -30.78
C TYR A 59 12.83 -10.14 -31.02
N LYS A 60 11.98 -10.23 -32.05
CA LYS A 60 11.16 -11.42 -32.39
C LYS A 60 10.26 -11.89 -31.24
N LEU A 61 9.89 -10.97 -30.31
CA LEU A 61 9.02 -11.23 -29.18
C LEU A 61 7.58 -10.83 -29.55
N VAL A 62 6.68 -11.80 -29.51
CA VAL A 62 5.25 -11.53 -29.67
C VAL A 62 4.65 -11.33 -28.27
N ILE A 63 4.12 -10.14 -28.02
CA ILE A 63 3.48 -9.78 -26.75
C ILE A 63 2.05 -9.34 -27.00
N ASP A 64 1.17 -9.72 -26.09
CA ASP A 64 -0.20 -9.23 -26.04
C ASP A 64 -0.37 -8.27 -24.89
N TYR A 65 -0.99 -7.13 -25.20
CA TYR A 65 -1.33 -6.14 -24.20
C TYR A 65 -2.74 -6.42 -23.65
N LYS A 66 -2.85 -6.42 -22.33
CA LYS A 66 -4.12 -6.52 -21.63
C LYS A 66 -4.26 -5.30 -20.72
N GLN A 67 -5.48 -4.91 -20.41
CA GLN A 67 -5.70 -3.88 -19.41
C GLN A 67 -5.12 -4.32 -18.06
N PRO A 68 -4.39 -3.43 -17.33
CA PRO A 68 -3.85 -3.77 -16.04
C PRO A 68 -4.98 -4.01 -15.05
N LYS A 69 -4.81 -5.00 -14.21
CA LYS A 69 -5.67 -5.15 -13.05
C LYS A 69 -5.33 -4.05 -12.05
N ILE A 70 -6.34 -3.47 -11.44
CA ILE A 70 -6.19 -2.46 -10.39
C ILE A 70 -6.29 -3.18 -9.05
N SER A 71 -5.33 -2.93 -8.15
CA SER A 71 -5.42 -3.38 -6.78
C SER A 71 -6.43 -2.52 -6.03
N TYR A 72 -7.56 -3.10 -5.66
CA TYR A 72 -8.50 -2.45 -4.75
C TYR A 72 -8.10 -2.72 -3.32
N ARG A 73 -8.24 -1.71 -2.48
CA ARG A 73 -8.02 -1.84 -1.05
C ARG A 73 -9.28 -1.44 -0.30
N GLU A 74 -9.52 -2.14 0.78
CA GLU A 74 -10.63 -1.86 1.66
C GLU A 74 -10.24 -0.75 2.65
N THR A 75 -11.21 0.05 3.05
CA THR A 75 -11.05 1.07 4.08
C THR A 75 -12.26 1.11 4.99
N ILE A 76 -12.02 1.50 6.23
CA ILE A 76 -13.09 1.68 7.21
C ILE A 76 -13.75 3.05 7.02
N ARG A 77 -15.08 3.10 7.20
CA ARG A 77 -15.88 4.34 7.11
C ARG A 77 -16.39 4.83 8.44
N THR A 78 -16.50 3.94 9.41
CA THR A 78 -17.04 4.20 10.75
C THR A 78 -16.05 3.75 11.80
N SER A 79 -16.11 4.36 12.99
CA SER A 79 -15.35 3.89 14.15
C SER A 79 -15.89 2.54 14.62
N ALA A 80 -14.99 1.65 15.01
CA ALA A 80 -15.33 0.37 15.59
C ALA A 80 -14.46 0.06 16.82
N LEU A 81 -15.06 -0.58 17.80
CA LEU A 81 -14.39 -1.12 18.97
C LEU A 81 -14.35 -2.63 18.86
N ALA A 82 -13.19 -3.20 19.09
CA ALA A 82 -13.03 -4.65 19.14
C ALA A 82 -12.15 -5.04 20.32
N ASN A 83 -12.46 -6.19 20.92
CA ASN A 83 -11.63 -6.84 21.92
C ASN A 83 -11.37 -8.27 21.52
N TYR A 84 -10.18 -8.73 21.84
CA TYR A 84 -9.81 -10.13 21.64
C TYR A 84 -9.04 -10.64 22.83
N GLN A 85 -9.46 -11.81 23.34
CA GLN A 85 -8.80 -12.51 24.44
C GLN A 85 -8.24 -13.82 23.92
N HIS A 86 -6.92 -13.95 23.99
CA HIS A 86 -6.23 -15.20 23.72
C HIS A 86 -6.02 -15.95 25.02
N LYS A 87 -6.65 -17.09 25.16
CA LYS A 87 -6.46 -18.00 26.31
C LYS A 87 -6.22 -19.40 25.79
N LYS A 88 -5.00 -19.90 25.93
CA LYS A 88 -4.63 -21.26 25.54
C LYS A 88 -3.90 -21.95 26.67
N GLN A 89 -4.45 -23.05 27.15
CA GLN A 89 -3.84 -23.86 28.20
C GLN A 89 -3.83 -25.31 27.73
N SER A 90 -2.63 -25.85 27.50
CA SER A 90 -2.42 -27.24 27.07
C SER A 90 -1.35 -27.87 27.94
N GLY A 91 -1.62 -27.93 29.27
CA GLY A 91 -0.67 -28.49 30.27
C GLY A 91 0.45 -27.51 30.64
N GLY A 92 0.61 -27.21 31.93
CA GLY A 92 1.62 -26.28 32.44
C GLY A 92 1.20 -24.80 32.39
N ALA A 93 2.18 -23.92 32.18
CA ALA A 93 1.93 -22.47 32.13
C ALA A 93 1.13 -22.09 30.90
N GLY A 94 -0.10 -21.56 31.10
CA GLY A 94 -0.98 -21.13 30.03
C GLY A 94 -0.52 -19.83 29.35
N GLN A 95 -0.96 -19.63 28.11
CA GLN A 95 -0.81 -18.36 27.41
C GLN A 95 -2.07 -17.52 27.62
N PHE A 96 -1.90 -16.28 28.04
CA PHE A 96 -2.97 -15.32 28.20
C PHE A 96 -2.58 -13.95 27.61
N GLY A 97 -3.47 -13.37 26.84
CA GLY A 97 -3.32 -12.00 26.33
C GLY A 97 -4.68 -11.46 25.96
N GLU A 98 -4.95 -10.25 26.34
CA GLU A 98 -6.19 -9.54 26.01
C GLU A 98 -5.87 -8.16 25.46
N VAL A 99 -6.50 -7.80 24.35
CA VAL A 99 -6.28 -6.53 23.68
C VAL A 99 -7.62 -5.90 23.33
N TYR A 100 -7.76 -4.62 23.66
CA TYR A 100 -8.87 -3.76 23.27
C TYR A 100 -8.36 -2.76 22.24
N ILE A 101 -8.99 -2.72 21.06
CA ILE A 101 -8.60 -1.86 19.97
C ILE A 101 -9.80 -1.03 19.53
N LYS A 102 -9.62 0.28 19.42
CA LYS A 102 -10.53 1.20 18.72
C LYS A 102 -9.91 1.56 17.38
N ILE A 103 -10.66 1.38 16.30
CA ILE A 103 -10.22 1.71 14.96
C ILE A 103 -11.11 2.84 14.43
N GLU A 104 -10.51 3.86 13.88
CA GLU A 104 -11.20 5.02 13.30
C GLU A 104 -10.63 5.35 11.91
N PRO A 105 -11.46 5.87 10.97
CA PRO A 105 -10.96 6.33 9.69
C PRO A 105 -10.07 7.55 9.89
N PHE A 106 -8.82 7.46 9.40
CA PHE A 106 -7.86 8.56 9.50
C PHE A 106 -8.18 9.67 8.50
N LYS A 107 -8.15 10.93 8.99
CA LYS A 107 -8.22 12.15 8.18
C LYS A 107 -7.04 13.05 8.55
N GLU A 108 -6.39 13.64 7.57
CA GLU A 108 -5.32 14.62 7.83
C GLU A 108 -5.86 15.80 8.64
N GLY A 109 -5.13 16.18 9.69
CA GLY A 109 -5.57 17.23 10.60
C GLY A 109 -6.57 16.79 11.68
N MET A 110 -6.84 15.48 11.81
CA MET A 110 -7.70 14.97 12.88
C MET A 110 -7.06 15.21 14.23
N ALA A 111 -7.85 15.76 15.17
CA ALA A 111 -7.43 15.94 16.56
C ALA A 111 -7.20 14.56 17.22
N GLU A 112 -6.34 14.54 18.23
CA GLU A 112 -6.13 13.35 19.03
C GLU A 112 -7.42 12.92 19.73
N PRO A 113 -7.64 11.61 19.95
CA PRO A 113 -8.84 11.13 20.61
C PRO A 113 -8.91 11.71 22.03
N THR A 114 -9.99 12.41 22.33
CA THR A 114 -10.25 13.02 23.64
C THR A 114 -10.75 12.01 24.67
N ASP A 115 -11.28 10.89 24.22
CA ASP A 115 -11.88 9.85 25.06
C ASP A 115 -10.84 9.08 25.90
N TYR A 116 -9.59 9.08 25.43
CA TYR A 116 -8.50 8.32 26.03
C TYR A 116 -7.25 9.17 26.23
N LYS A 117 -6.55 8.98 27.35
CA LYS A 117 -5.28 9.64 27.59
C LYS A 117 -4.18 9.03 26.71
N VAL A 118 -3.80 9.73 25.67
CA VAL A 118 -2.71 9.31 24.75
C VAL A 118 -1.37 9.43 25.47
N ARG A 119 -0.60 8.36 25.52
CA ARG A 119 0.77 8.32 26.05
C ARG A 119 1.82 8.43 24.96
N LYS A 120 1.60 7.72 23.85
CA LYS A 120 2.53 7.70 22.73
C LYS A 120 1.75 7.67 21.44
N LYS A 121 2.22 8.45 20.47
CA LYS A 121 1.72 8.47 19.10
C LYS A 121 2.82 7.97 18.18
N GLU A 122 2.51 7.05 17.29
CA GLU A 122 3.41 6.56 16.25
C GLU A 122 2.71 6.64 14.89
N GLU A 123 3.43 7.17 13.92
CA GLU A 123 2.96 7.28 12.55
C GLU A 123 3.79 6.35 11.68
N VAL A 124 3.13 5.49 10.93
CA VAL A 124 3.76 4.52 10.03
C VAL A 124 3.19 4.70 8.63
N GLU A 125 4.07 4.89 7.67
CA GLU A 125 3.71 4.87 6.25
C GLU A 125 3.73 3.42 5.76
N LEU A 126 2.66 3.02 5.09
CA LEU A 126 2.52 1.69 4.52
C LEU A 126 3.14 1.65 3.11
N ASP A 127 3.67 0.52 2.70
CA ASP A 127 4.36 0.33 1.41
C ASP A 127 3.54 0.76 0.19
N TRP A 128 2.22 0.75 0.32
CA TRP A 128 1.28 1.15 -0.73
C TRP A 128 0.83 2.61 -0.67
N GLY A 129 1.45 3.45 0.21
CA GLY A 129 1.15 4.88 0.36
C GLY A 129 0.02 5.21 1.33
N GLY A 130 -0.51 4.22 2.06
CA GLY A 130 -1.42 4.45 3.19
C GLY A 130 -0.68 4.92 4.42
N LYS A 131 -1.39 5.57 5.36
CA LYS A 131 -0.86 6.05 6.63
C LYS A 131 -1.60 5.41 7.79
N LEU A 132 -0.87 4.79 8.70
CA LEU A 132 -1.37 4.30 9.98
C LEU A 132 -0.89 5.22 11.10
N VAL A 133 -1.81 5.70 11.92
CA VAL A 133 -1.50 6.42 13.15
C VAL A 133 -1.90 5.56 14.33
N PHE A 134 -0.93 5.12 15.09
CA PHE A 134 -1.12 4.27 16.25
C PHE A 134 -1.02 5.09 17.54
N TYR A 135 -2.07 5.06 18.33
CA TYR A 135 -2.11 5.70 19.64
C TYR A 135 -2.04 4.66 20.76
N ASN A 136 -1.03 4.78 21.60
CA ASN A 136 -0.95 4.00 22.82
C ASN A 136 -1.65 4.75 23.95
N CYS A 137 -2.77 4.20 24.41
CA CYS A 137 -3.61 4.78 25.47
C CYS A 137 -3.57 3.95 26.78
N ILE A 138 -2.59 3.06 26.92
CA ILE A 138 -2.48 2.19 28.10
C ILE A 138 -2.05 3.03 29.33
N VAL A 139 -2.85 2.98 30.38
CA VAL A 139 -2.61 3.68 31.64
C VAL A 139 -2.33 2.67 32.75
N GLY A 140 -1.43 3.01 33.68
CA GLY A 140 -1.23 2.25 34.93
C GLY A 140 -0.31 1.04 34.84
N GLY A 141 0.46 0.85 33.76
CA GLY A 141 1.44 -0.25 33.68
C GLY A 141 0.83 -1.64 33.65
N VAL A 142 -0.44 -1.76 33.18
CA VAL A 142 -1.19 -3.02 33.10
C VAL A 142 -0.52 -4.00 32.15
N ILE A 143 0.19 -3.51 31.14
CA ILE A 143 0.96 -4.31 30.18
C ILE A 143 2.37 -3.73 30.11
N ASP A 144 3.38 -4.60 30.10
CA ASP A 144 4.77 -4.21 29.87
C ASP A 144 4.93 -3.61 28.45
N GLU A 145 5.62 -2.48 28.34
CA GLU A 145 5.84 -1.78 27.07
C GLU A 145 6.48 -2.64 25.99
N ARG A 146 7.17 -3.72 26.38
CA ARG A 146 7.78 -4.69 25.46
C ARG A 146 6.77 -5.39 24.56
N TYR A 147 5.51 -5.49 24.96
CA TYR A 147 4.46 -6.17 24.18
C TYR A 147 3.74 -5.25 23.19
N ILE A 148 3.84 -3.94 23.35
CA ILE A 148 3.19 -2.96 22.45
C ILE A 148 3.66 -3.11 20.99
N PRO A 149 4.97 -3.25 20.71
CA PRO A 149 5.45 -3.47 19.34
C PRO A 149 4.88 -4.74 18.70
N ALA A 150 4.58 -5.79 19.49
CA ALA A 150 3.99 -7.02 18.96
C ALA A 150 2.54 -6.79 18.49
N VAL A 151 1.75 -5.99 19.21
CA VAL A 151 0.40 -5.60 18.80
C VAL A 151 0.45 -4.75 17.53
N GLN A 152 1.34 -3.78 17.48
CA GLN A 152 1.54 -2.93 16.30
C GLN A 152 1.96 -3.74 15.07
N LYS A 153 2.87 -4.69 15.24
CA LYS A 153 3.28 -5.60 14.18
C LYS A 153 2.11 -6.41 13.64
N GLY A 154 1.24 -6.94 14.51
CA GLY A 154 0.03 -7.67 14.10
C GLY A 154 -0.93 -6.81 13.28
N ILE A 155 -1.10 -5.53 13.64
CA ILE A 155 -1.91 -4.59 12.85
C ILE A 155 -1.28 -4.34 11.48
N LEU A 156 0.04 -4.12 11.42
CA LEU A 156 0.75 -3.88 10.16
C LEU A 156 0.72 -5.10 9.23
N GLU A 157 0.83 -6.31 9.77
CA GLU A 157 0.71 -7.55 8.98
C GLU A 157 -0.68 -7.72 8.36
N LEU A 158 -1.72 -7.21 9.02
CA LEU A 158 -3.09 -7.25 8.48
C LEU A 158 -3.31 -6.18 7.40
N MET A 159 -2.61 -5.03 7.49
CA MET A 159 -2.80 -3.89 6.58
C MET A 159 -1.93 -3.98 5.31
N ASN A 160 -0.88 -4.78 5.28
CA ASN A 160 -0.03 -5.06 4.13
C ASN A 160 -0.53 -6.27 3.34
#